data_01ca4b69d30b1f70e064cc536eb2f967
#
_entry.id   01ca4b69d30b1f70e064cc536eb2f967
#
_cell.length_a   1.000
_cell.length_b   1.000
_cell.length_c   1.000
_cell.angle_alpha   90.00
_cell.angle_beta   90.00
_cell.angle_gamma   90.00
#
_symmetry.space_group_name_H-M   'P 1'
#
loop_
_entity.id
_entity.type
_entity.pdbx_description
1 polymer ?
#
loop_
_entity_poly.entity_id
_entity_poly.type
_entity_poly.pdbx_seq_one_letter_code
_entity_poly.pdbx_strand_id
1 'polypeptide(L)'
;MKCDKCKKEFNERIYEQNKKFGNLKVTKTFLMCPYCHTKFTICFDTDATLSKKKQIRKNTALLKTITDEREYKKQVKNIEKRKKKLEREMKILQTKYARDFMEE
;
A
#
# COMPACT_ATOMS: atom_id res chain seq x y z
N MET A 1 18.34 3.08 -4.09
CA MET A 1 18.05 1.63 -3.99
C MET A 1 19.00 0.84 -4.86
N LYS A 2 19.43 -0.31 -4.40
CA LYS A 2 20.30 -1.20 -5.16
C LYS A 2 19.51 -2.40 -5.67
N CYS A 3 19.59 -2.69 -6.97
CA CYS A 3 18.90 -3.84 -7.55
C CYS A 3 19.60 -5.14 -7.13
N ASP A 4 18.83 -6.12 -6.62
CA ASP A 4 19.38 -7.41 -6.18
C ASP A 4 19.85 -8.30 -7.34
N LYS A 5 19.34 -8.07 -8.55
CA LYS A 5 19.67 -8.88 -9.73
C LYS A 5 20.87 -8.34 -10.49
N CYS A 6 20.87 -7.06 -10.85
CA CYS A 6 21.96 -6.47 -11.64
C CYS A 6 23.00 -5.74 -10.78
N LYS A 7 22.77 -5.59 -9.47
CA LYS A 7 23.68 -4.96 -8.51
C LYS A 7 23.97 -3.47 -8.75
N LYS A 8 23.24 -2.82 -9.64
CA LYS A 8 23.37 -1.38 -9.90
C LYS A 8 22.46 -0.56 -9.01
N GLU A 9 22.94 0.59 -8.58
CA GLU A 9 22.13 1.56 -7.86
C GLU A 9 21.30 2.37 -8.82
N PHE A 10 20.06 2.68 -8.42
CA PHE A 10 19.15 3.52 -9.20
C PHE A 10 18.26 4.34 -8.28
N ASN A 11 17.72 5.44 -8.82
CA ASN A 11 16.75 6.27 -8.10
C ASN A 11 15.39 5.55 -8.07
N GLU A 12 14.81 5.47 -6.88
CA GLU A 12 13.50 4.86 -6.70
C GLU A 12 12.43 5.67 -7.43
N ARG A 13 11.72 5.02 -8.34
CA ARG A 13 10.58 5.60 -9.04
C ARG A 13 9.39 4.65 -8.90
N ILE A 14 8.30 5.18 -8.38
CA ILE A 14 7.07 4.42 -8.14
C ILE A 14 6.25 4.37 -9.42
N TYR A 15 5.87 3.16 -9.81
CA TYR A 15 4.98 2.91 -10.95
C TYR A 15 3.69 2.28 -10.46
N GLU A 16 2.60 2.55 -11.16
CA GLU A 16 1.29 1.97 -10.88
C GLU A 16 0.75 1.28 -12.13
N GLN A 17 0.17 0.11 -11.93
CA GLN A 17 -0.48 -0.65 -12.98
C GLN A 17 -1.88 -1.02 -12.52
N ASN A 18 -2.89 -0.72 -13.34
CA ASN A 18 -4.29 -0.97 -13.03
C ASN A 18 -4.83 -2.12 -13.89
N LYS A 19 -5.56 -3.04 -13.26
CA LYS A 19 -6.33 -4.08 -13.94
C LYS A 19 -7.74 -4.13 -13.37
N LYS A 20 -8.72 -4.36 -14.24
CA LYS A 20 -10.10 -4.54 -13.84
C LYS A 20 -10.46 -6.02 -13.81
N PHE A 21 -11.07 -6.46 -12.72
CA PHE A 21 -11.61 -7.80 -12.53
C PHE A 21 -13.12 -7.68 -12.30
N GLY A 22 -13.90 -7.74 -13.39
CA GLY A 22 -15.33 -7.42 -13.32
C GLY A 22 -15.54 -5.96 -12.96
N ASN A 23 -16.21 -5.70 -11.84
CA ASN A 23 -16.44 -4.35 -11.31
C ASN A 23 -15.34 -3.86 -10.37
N LEU A 24 -14.33 -4.70 -10.09
CA LEU A 24 -13.27 -4.38 -9.16
C LEU A 24 -12.02 -3.92 -9.91
N LYS A 25 -11.51 -2.75 -9.54
CA LYS A 25 -10.25 -2.22 -10.04
C LYS A 25 -9.15 -2.52 -9.02
N VAL A 26 -8.09 -3.21 -9.45
CA VAL A 26 -6.92 -3.51 -8.63
C VAL A 26 -5.73 -2.72 -9.17
N THR A 27 -5.05 -2.00 -8.28
CA THR A 27 -3.85 -1.23 -8.59
C THR A 27 -2.63 -1.89 -7.97
N LYS A 28 -1.64 -2.23 -8.80
CA LYS A 28 -0.34 -2.71 -8.36
C LYS A 28 0.63 -1.55 -8.31
N THR A 29 1.23 -1.32 -7.15
CA THR A 29 2.30 -0.33 -6.97
C THR A 29 3.64 -1.05 -6.93
N PHE A 30 4.58 -0.65 -7.76
CA PHE A 30 5.87 -1.32 -7.87
C PHE A 30 7.01 -0.36 -8.19
N LEU A 31 8.23 -0.80 -7.91
CA LEU A 31 9.47 -0.17 -8.37
C LEU A 31 10.03 -1.01 -9.52
N MET A 32 10.72 -0.37 -10.45
CA MET A 32 11.37 -1.07 -11.55
C MET A 32 12.80 -0.58 -11.71
N CYS A 33 13.74 -1.52 -11.79
CA CYS A 33 15.12 -1.20 -12.11
C CYS A 33 15.24 -0.74 -13.56
N PRO A 34 15.78 0.47 -13.84
CA PRO A 34 15.90 0.96 -15.22
C PRO A 34 16.94 0.21 -16.05
N TYR A 35 17.83 -0.56 -15.42
CA TYR A 35 18.90 -1.27 -16.11
C TYR A 35 18.51 -2.68 -16.55
N CYS A 36 17.88 -3.45 -15.66
CA CYS A 36 17.49 -4.84 -15.96
C CYS A 36 15.98 -5.05 -16.03
N HIS A 37 15.18 -4.02 -15.79
CA HIS A 37 13.71 -4.03 -15.81
C HIS A 37 13.07 -4.99 -14.79
N THR A 38 13.80 -5.37 -13.73
CA THR A 38 13.25 -6.18 -12.65
C THR A 38 12.23 -5.35 -11.87
N LYS A 39 11.03 -5.91 -11.68
CA LYS A 39 9.95 -5.26 -10.93
C LYS A 39 9.94 -5.72 -9.48
N PHE A 40 9.83 -4.76 -8.57
CA PHE A 40 9.75 -5.00 -7.13
C PHE A 40 8.36 -4.53 -6.66
N THR A 41 7.47 -5.48 -6.39
CA THR A 41 6.11 -5.17 -5.96
C THR A 41 6.11 -4.57 -4.54
N ILE A 42 5.47 -3.40 -4.39
CA ILE A 42 5.28 -2.76 -3.10
C ILE A 42 3.96 -3.20 -2.47
N CYS A 43 2.85 -3.03 -3.19
CA CYS A 43 1.53 -3.39 -2.68
C CYS A 43 0.50 -3.49 -3.80
N PHE A 44 -0.64 -4.10 -3.44
CA PHE A 44 -1.85 -4.13 -4.26
C PHE A 44 -2.95 -3.38 -3.51
N ASP A 45 -3.68 -2.53 -4.22
CA ASP A 45 -4.77 -1.75 -3.65
C ASP A 45 -6.03 -1.87 -4.49
N THR A 46 -7.18 -1.73 -3.80
CA THR A 46 -8.49 -1.51 -4.43
C THR A 46 -8.98 -0.12 -4.04
N ASP A 47 -10.08 0.34 -4.63
CA ASP A 47 -10.68 1.62 -4.23
C ASP A 47 -11.05 1.62 -2.73
N ALA A 48 -11.48 0.47 -2.20
CA ALA A 48 -11.80 0.31 -0.78
C ALA A 48 -10.55 0.49 0.10
N THR A 49 -9.42 -0.15 -0.25
CA THR A 49 -8.19 -0.01 0.54
C THR A 49 -7.60 1.40 0.46
N LEU A 50 -7.67 2.04 -0.70
CA LEU A 50 -7.23 3.43 -0.89
C LEU A 50 -8.06 4.40 -0.04
N SER A 51 -9.38 4.22 0.01
CA SER A 51 -10.28 4.98 0.87
C SER A 51 -9.90 4.82 2.34
N LYS A 52 -9.64 3.59 2.79
CA LYS A 52 -9.22 3.29 4.17
C LYS A 52 -7.89 3.95 4.51
N LYS A 53 -6.94 3.95 3.60
CA LYS A 53 -5.65 4.64 3.78
C LYS A 53 -5.83 6.15 3.97
N LYS A 54 -6.69 6.77 3.16
CA LYS A 54 -7.03 8.20 3.29
C LYS A 54 -7.65 8.50 4.65
N GLN A 55 -8.57 7.66 5.11
CA GLN A 55 -9.24 7.83 6.39
C GLN A 55 -8.26 7.71 7.55
N ILE A 56 -7.34 6.74 7.50
CA ILE A 56 -6.30 6.58 8.51
C ILE A 56 -5.38 7.80 8.56
N ARG A 57 -4.99 8.36 7.41
CA ARG A 57 -4.19 9.60 7.36
C ARG A 57 -4.93 10.78 7.98
N LYS A 58 -6.21 10.95 7.67
CA LYS A 58 -7.06 11.99 8.26
C LYS A 58 -7.12 11.86 9.77
N ASN A 59 -7.39 10.65 10.27
CA ASN A 59 -7.49 10.39 11.71
C ASN A 59 -6.15 10.62 12.41
N THR A 60 -5.05 10.24 11.78
CA THR A 60 -3.71 10.48 12.31
C THR A 60 -3.40 11.97 12.41
N ALA A 61 -3.79 12.74 11.40
CA ALA A 61 -3.62 14.20 11.40
C ALA A 61 -4.46 14.85 12.52
N LEU A 62 -5.67 14.35 12.75
CA LEU A 62 -6.56 14.86 13.81
C LEU A 62 -6.01 14.60 15.22
N LEU A 63 -5.13 13.62 15.41
CA LEU A 63 -4.49 13.37 16.72
C LEU A 63 -3.75 14.61 17.25
N LYS A 64 -3.20 15.43 16.36
CA LYS A 64 -2.48 16.65 16.72
C LYS A 64 -3.39 17.70 17.36
N THR A 65 -4.69 17.63 17.14
CA THR A 65 -5.66 18.58 17.68
C THR A 65 -6.27 18.14 18.99
N ILE A 66 -6.02 16.90 19.41
CA ILE A 66 -6.59 16.33 20.63
C ILE A 66 -5.71 16.72 21.82
N THR A 67 -6.32 17.41 22.80
CA THR A 67 -5.65 17.86 24.03
C THR A 67 -5.92 16.95 25.22
N ASP A 68 -7.03 16.18 25.19
CA ASP A 68 -7.40 15.23 26.24
C ASP A 68 -6.61 13.93 26.06
N GLU A 69 -5.85 13.55 27.08
CA GLU A 69 -5.02 12.35 27.06
C GLU A 69 -5.83 11.06 26.91
N ARG A 70 -7.00 10.96 27.53
CA ARG A 70 -7.87 9.78 27.41
C ARG A 70 -8.39 9.62 25.99
N GLU A 71 -8.86 10.72 25.41
CA GLU A 71 -9.35 10.73 24.04
C GLU A 71 -8.24 10.41 23.06
N TYR A 72 -7.06 10.98 23.26
CA TYR A 72 -5.87 10.69 22.43
C TYR A 72 -5.53 9.20 22.41
N LYS A 73 -5.43 8.57 23.59
CA LYS A 73 -5.16 7.13 23.73
C LYS A 73 -6.23 6.27 23.04
N LYS A 74 -7.50 6.65 23.20
CA LYS A 74 -8.62 5.95 22.56
C LYS A 74 -8.52 6.02 21.04
N GLN A 75 -8.22 7.17 20.47
CA GLN A 75 -8.08 7.37 19.03
C GLN A 75 -6.86 6.62 18.48
N VAL A 76 -5.74 6.61 19.18
CA VAL A 76 -4.56 5.84 18.80
C VAL A 76 -4.89 4.35 18.69
N LYS A 77 -5.59 3.79 19.67
CA LYS A 77 -6.02 2.37 19.64
C LYS A 77 -6.93 2.08 18.45
N ASN A 78 -7.87 2.96 18.15
CA ASN A 78 -8.77 2.81 17.00
C ASN A 78 -8.02 2.84 15.68
N ILE A 79 -7.04 3.74 15.53
CA ILE A 79 -6.19 3.84 14.35
C ILE A 79 -5.36 2.57 14.18
N GLU A 80 -4.77 2.05 15.25
CA GLU A 80 -3.99 0.81 15.21
C GLU A 80 -4.83 -0.39 14.77
N LYS A 81 -6.06 -0.52 15.26
CA LYS A 81 -6.99 -1.57 14.85
C LYS A 81 -7.30 -1.48 13.35
N ARG A 82 -7.54 -0.27 12.84
CA ARG A 82 -7.80 -0.03 11.43
C ARG A 82 -6.60 -0.37 10.56
N LYS A 83 -5.39 -0.01 11.01
CA LYS A 83 -4.15 -0.35 10.30
C LYS A 83 -3.96 -1.87 10.20
N LYS A 84 -4.16 -2.61 11.30
CA LYS A 84 -4.04 -4.07 11.31
C LYS A 84 -5.05 -4.73 10.37
N LYS A 85 -6.30 -4.26 10.37
CA LYS A 85 -7.32 -4.76 9.47
C LYS A 85 -6.97 -4.49 8.01
N LEU A 86 -6.47 -3.30 7.71
CA LEU A 86 -6.03 -2.92 6.37
C LEU A 86 -4.86 -3.79 5.90
N GLU A 87 -3.86 -4.03 6.76
CA GLU A 87 -2.72 -4.91 6.44
C GLU A 87 -3.18 -6.33 6.06
N ARG A 88 -4.16 -6.88 6.78
CA ARG A 88 -4.74 -8.20 6.46
C ARG A 88 -5.40 -8.18 5.09
N GLU A 89 -6.19 -7.17 4.78
CA GLU A 89 -6.84 -7.01 3.48
C GLU A 89 -5.81 -6.90 2.35
N MET A 90 -4.75 -6.13 2.55
CA MET A 90 -3.69 -5.98 1.57
C MET A 90 -2.92 -7.28 1.33
N LYS A 91 -2.67 -8.08 2.36
CA LYS A 91 -2.06 -9.41 2.22
C LYS A 91 -2.94 -10.36 1.41
N ILE A 92 -4.25 -10.34 1.64
CA ILE A 92 -5.21 -11.13 0.88
C ILE A 92 -5.18 -10.72 -0.60
N LEU A 93 -5.17 -9.41 -0.88
CA LEU A 93 -5.07 -8.90 -2.25
C LEU A 93 -3.77 -9.33 -2.92
N GLN A 94 -2.65 -9.23 -2.22
CA GLN A 94 -1.35 -9.65 -2.73
C GLN A 94 -1.35 -11.12 -3.11
N THR A 95 -1.87 -11.99 -2.24
CA THR A 95 -1.96 -13.42 -2.50
C THR A 95 -2.89 -13.73 -3.68
N LYS A 96 -4.04 -13.05 -3.74
CA LYS A 96 -5.07 -13.30 -4.75
C LYS A 96 -4.67 -12.83 -6.14
N TYR A 97 -4.04 -11.66 -6.26
CA TYR A 97 -3.78 -11.02 -7.54
C TYR A 97 -2.32 -11.03 -8.00
N ALA A 98 -1.40 -11.57 -7.21
CA ALA A 98 0.01 -11.64 -7.56
C ALA A 98 0.23 -12.34 -8.92
N ARG A 99 -0.47 -13.44 -9.18
CA ARG A 99 -0.38 -14.17 -10.45
C ARG A 99 -0.85 -13.35 -11.64
N ASP A 100 -1.95 -12.61 -11.47
CA ASP A 100 -2.57 -11.86 -12.57
C ASP A 100 -1.68 -10.74 -13.10
N PHE A 101 -0.73 -10.28 -12.29
CA PHE A 101 0.24 -9.24 -12.65
C PHE A 101 1.63 -9.80 -13.01
N MET A 102 1.89 -11.08 -12.79
CA MET A 102 3.21 -11.69 -13.07
C MET A 102 3.46 -11.93 -14.55
N GLU A 103 2.43 -12.09 -15.35
CA GLU A 103 2.51 -12.39 -16.78
C GLU A 103 2.83 -11.17 -17.66
N GLU A 104 2.98 -10.04 -17.02
CA GLU A 104 3.34 -8.79 -17.69
C GLU A 104 4.81 -8.43 -17.41
#